data_a5d195b191f869d8f04f0d1c6e55907a
#
_entry.id   a5d195b191f869d8f04f0d1c6e55907a
#
_cell.length_a   1.000
_cell.length_b   1.000
_cell.length_c   1.000
_cell.angle_alpha   90.00
_cell.angle_beta   90.00
_cell.angle_gamma   90.00
#
_symmetry.space_group_name_H-M   'P 1'
#
loop_
_entity.id
_entity.type
_entity.pdbx_description
1 polymer ?
#
loop_
_entity_poly.entity_id
_entity_poly.type
_entity_poly.pdbx_seq_one_letter_code
_entity_poly.pdbx_strand_id
1 'polypeptide(L)'
;MNINREEIVELTETQGKAWGINHVRRLLALIDVIGEDQDYDKDVVWVATHLHDWGGYGEWKQPGVDHVERSLQVAGDYMKEQGYPEDFLDHVMECIGTHHSGDPNRSIEAILLSDADALDFLGVIGVLRIF
;
A
#
# COMPACT_ATOMS: atom_id res chain seq x y z
N MET A 1 9.62 -13.59 -10.98
CA MET A 1 8.73 -13.44 -9.81
C MET A 1 7.28 -13.44 -10.25
N ASN A 2 6.45 -14.17 -9.54
CA ASN A 2 5.02 -14.23 -9.85
C ASN A 2 4.22 -13.68 -8.68
N ILE A 3 3.48 -12.59 -8.93
CA ILE A 3 2.62 -11.96 -7.92
C ILE A 3 1.21 -12.56 -8.04
N ASN A 4 0.72 -13.18 -6.97
CA ASN A 4 -0.65 -13.69 -6.94
C ASN A 4 -1.60 -12.53 -6.60
N ARG A 5 -1.94 -11.74 -7.63
CA ARG A 5 -2.78 -10.55 -7.47
C ARG A 5 -4.18 -10.88 -6.98
N GLU A 6 -4.74 -11.97 -7.46
CA GLU A 6 -6.07 -12.43 -7.06
C GLU A 6 -6.12 -12.72 -5.56
N GLU A 7 -5.12 -13.42 -5.03
CA GLU A 7 -5.04 -13.71 -3.59
C GLU A 7 -4.87 -12.44 -2.76
N ILE A 8 -4.02 -11.52 -3.19
CA ILE A 8 -3.79 -10.26 -2.48
C ILE A 8 -5.07 -9.44 -2.41
N VAL A 9 -5.81 -9.33 -3.52
CA VAL A 9 -7.10 -8.64 -3.56
C VAL A 9 -8.10 -9.32 -2.63
N GLU A 10 -8.19 -10.66 -2.69
CA GLU A 10 -9.12 -11.43 -1.86
C GLU A 10 -8.83 -11.25 -0.36
N LEU A 11 -7.56 -11.30 0.04
CA LEU A 11 -7.17 -11.08 1.43
C LEU A 11 -7.51 -9.66 1.88
N THR A 12 -7.25 -8.67 1.03
CA THR A 12 -7.59 -7.28 1.33
C THR A 12 -9.10 -7.09 1.49
N GLU A 13 -9.89 -7.70 0.63
CA GLU A 13 -11.36 -7.66 0.72
C GLU A 13 -11.87 -8.36 1.97
N THR A 14 -11.33 -9.54 2.26
CA THR A 14 -11.80 -10.38 3.38
C THR A 14 -11.47 -9.74 4.72
N GLN A 15 -10.25 -9.23 4.90
CA GLN A 15 -9.79 -8.67 6.17
C GLN A 15 -10.12 -7.19 6.31
N GLY A 16 -9.97 -6.41 5.26
CA GLY A 16 -10.21 -4.96 5.27
C GLY A 16 -11.65 -4.56 4.99
N LYS A 17 -12.47 -5.50 4.54
CA LYS A 17 -13.86 -5.27 4.15
C LYS A 17 -13.95 -4.23 3.02
N ALA A 18 -15.16 -3.70 2.79
CA ALA A 18 -15.38 -2.69 1.76
C ALA A 18 -14.55 -1.43 1.98
N TRP A 19 -14.38 -1.02 3.24
CA TRP A 19 -13.58 0.15 3.57
C TRP A 19 -12.13 -0.01 3.08
N GLY A 20 -11.51 -1.15 3.40
CA GLY A 20 -10.11 -1.41 3.06
C GLY A 20 -9.87 -1.49 1.56
N ILE A 21 -10.67 -2.28 0.84
CA ILE A 21 -10.45 -2.45 -0.61
C ILE A 21 -10.80 -1.17 -1.38
N ASN A 22 -11.81 -0.43 -0.95
CA ASN A 22 -12.17 0.82 -1.62
C ASN A 22 -11.09 1.89 -1.40
N HIS A 23 -10.50 1.94 -0.22
CA HIS A 23 -9.35 2.81 0.06
C HIS A 23 -8.19 2.48 -0.90
N VAL A 24 -7.84 1.21 -1.04
CA VAL A 24 -6.78 0.77 -1.97
C VAL A 24 -7.10 1.20 -3.41
N ARG A 25 -8.32 1.00 -3.86
CA ARG A 25 -8.74 1.39 -5.21
C ARG A 25 -8.61 2.90 -5.43
N ARG A 26 -9.00 3.71 -4.44
CA ARG A 26 -8.84 5.16 -4.52
C ARG A 26 -7.37 5.57 -4.57
N LEU A 27 -6.52 4.92 -3.76
CA LEU A 27 -5.08 5.20 -3.78
C LEU A 27 -4.47 4.88 -5.13
N LEU A 28 -4.81 3.74 -5.72
CA LEU A 28 -4.29 3.37 -7.05
C LEU A 28 -4.73 4.36 -8.12
N ALA A 29 -5.98 4.83 -8.06
CA ALA A 29 -6.47 5.86 -8.99
C ALA A 29 -5.72 7.19 -8.82
N LEU A 30 -5.45 7.60 -7.58
CA LEU A 30 -4.67 8.81 -7.29
C LEU A 30 -3.22 8.67 -7.78
N ILE A 31 -2.61 7.51 -7.56
CA ILE A 31 -1.23 7.25 -8.00
C ILE A 31 -1.12 7.34 -9.53
N ASP A 32 -2.12 6.81 -10.25
CA ASP A 32 -2.14 6.92 -11.72
C ASP A 32 -2.14 8.38 -12.17
N VAL A 33 -2.80 9.27 -11.45
CA VAL A 33 -2.85 10.69 -11.77
C VAL A 33 -1.55 11.40 -11.38
N ILE A 34 -1.11 11.28 -10.12
CA ILE A 34 0.05 12.01 -9.62
C ILE A 34 1.37 11.46 -10.15
N GLY A 35 1.40 10.19 -10.54
CA GLY A 35 2.57 9.52 -11.09
C GLY A 35 2.62 9.46 -12.60
N GLU A 36 1.68 10.12 -13.30
CA GLU A 36 1.52 10.02 -14.76
C GLU A 36 2.81 10.29 -15.53
N ASP A 37 3.57 11.30 -15.13
CA ASP A 37 4.83 11.70 -15.78
C ASP A 37 6.06 11.11 -15.09
N GLN A 38 5.89 10.17 -14.16
CA GLN A 38 6.97 9.57 -13.41
C GLN A 38 7.26 8.16 -13.91
N ASP A 39 8.54 7.78 -13.86
CA ASP A 39 8.95 6.41 -14.09
C ASP A 39 9.09 5.72 -12.74
N TYR A 40 8.27 4.71 -12.50
CA TYR A 40 8.26 3.98 -11.22
C TYR A 40 7.91 2.51 -11.42
N ASP A 41 8.29 1.69 -10.44
CA ASP A 41 7.99 0.25 -10.43
C ASP A 41 6.52 0.04 -10.04
N LYS A 42 5.69 -0.25 -11.02
CA LYS A 42 4.25 -0.44 -10.82
C LYS A 42 3.91 -1.65 -9.96
N ASP A 43 4.73 -2.70 -10.03
CA ASP A 43 4.50 -3.89 -9.21
C ASP A 43 4.75 -3.61 -7.74
N VAL A 44 5.84 -2.88 -7.43
CA VAL A 44 6.13 -2.46 -6.05
C VAL A 44 4.98 -1.61 -5.51
N VAL A 45 4.54 -0.62 -6.25
CA VAL A 45 3.46 0.28 -5.83
C VAL A 45 2.16 -0.49 -5.63
N TRP A 46 1.83 -1.38 -6.57
CA TRP A 46 0.59 -2.16 -6.50
C TRP A 46 0.55 -3.04 -5.24
N VAL A 47 1.63 -3.77 -4.98
CA VAL A 47 1.72 -4.63 -3.80
C VAL A 47 1.73 -3.81 -2.52
N ALA A 48 2.57 -2.78 -2.45
CA ALA A 48 2.67 -1.94 -1.26
C ALA A 48 1.34 -1.27 -0.92
N THR A 49 0.62 -0.78 -1.92
CA THR A 49 -0.68 -0.14 -1.71
C THR A 49 -1.69 -1.10 -1.11
N HIS A 50 -1.75 -2.35 -1.59
CA HIS A 50 -2.65 -3.35 -1.01
C HIS A 50 -2.26 -3.72 0.43
N LEU A 51 -0.98 -3.86 0.70
CA LEU A 51 -0.50 -4.38 1.98
C LEU A 51 -0.31 -3.32 3.06
N HIS A 52 -0.32 -2.02 2.71
CA HIS A 52 0.12 -0.98 3.64
C HIS A 52 -0.73 -0.86 4.92
N ASP A 53 -1.99 -1.24 4.88
CA ASP A 53 -2.91 -1.18 6.03
C ASP A 53 -3.30 -2.55 6.58
N TRP A 54 -2.69 -3.63 6.09
CA TRP A 54 -3.06 -4.99 6.53
C TRP A 54 -3.00 -5.14 8.05
N GLY A 55 -2.03 -4.49 8.71
CA GLY A 55 -1.88 -4.56 10.16
C GLY A 55 -3.02 -3.95 10.96
N GLY A 56 -3.87 -3.15 10.34
CA GLY A 56 -5.06 -2.56 10.95
C GLY A 56 -6.34 -3.34 10.68
N TYR A 57 -6.28 -4.42 9.90
CA TYR A 57 -7.46 -5.15 9.45
C TYR A 57 -7.76 -6.37 10.35
N GLY A 58 -9.05 -6.59 10.62
CA GLY A 58 -9.62 -7.84 11.09
C GLY A 58 -8.75 -8.62 12.09
N GLU A 59 -8.44 -9.86 11.71
CA GLU A 59 -7.66 -10.78 12.53
C GLU A 59 -6.18 -10.42 12.65
N TRP A 60 -5.66 -9.58 11.75
CA TRP A 60 -4.25 -9.17 11.76
C TRP A 60 -3.94 -8.10 12.81
N LYS A 61 -4.96 -7.34 13.22
CA LYS A 61 -4.78 -6.27 14.19
C LYS A 61 -4.36 -6.82 15.55
N GLN A 62 -3.35 -6.20 16.17
CA GLN A 62 -2.90 -6.53 17.51
C GLN A 62 -3.01 -5.32 18.43
N PRO A 63 -3.73 -5.42 19.57
CA PRO A 63 -3.79 -4.35 20.56
C PRO A 63 -2.39 -3.99 21.07
N GLY A 64 -2.14 -2.70 21.20
CA GLY A 64 -0.86 -2.21 21.75
C GLY A 64 0.30 -2.18 20.75
N VAL A 65 0.10 -2.66 19.52
CA VAL A 65 1.10 -2.60 18.45
C VAL A 65 0.66 -1.53 17.45
N ASP A 66 1.57 -0.63 17.09
CA ASP A 66 1.32 0.39 16.07
C ASP A 66 0.91 -0.30 14.76
N HIS A 67 -0.10 0.23 14.07
CA HIS A 67 -0.64 -0.44 12.88
C HIS A 67 0.35 -0.45 11.70
N VAL A 68 1.23 0.55 11.58
CA VAL A 68 2.29 0.53 10.56
C VAL A 68 3.27 -0.60 10.85
N GLU A 69 3.72 -0.71 12.10
CA GLU A 69 4.61 -1.79 12.52
C GLU A 69 3.95 -3.15 12.31
N ARG A 70 2.66 -3.27 12.66
CA ARG A 70 1.93 -4.51 12.45
C ARG A 70 1.79 -4.85 10.97
N SER A 71 1.55 -3.84 10.12
CA SER A 71 1.51 -4.02 8.67
C SER A 71 2.83 -4.55 8.13
N LEU A 72 3.96 -4.03 8.63
CA LEU A 72 5.28 -4.52 8.25
C LEU A 72 5.45 -6.00 8.61
N GLN A 73 5.01 -6.40 9.80
CA GLN A 73 5.08 -7.80 10.24
C GLN A 73 4.23 -8.71 9.34
N VAL A 74 2.96 -8.37 9.15
CA VAL A 74 2.02 -9.19 8.37
C VAL A 74 2.42 -9.25 6.90
N ALA A 75 2.74 -8.10 6.31
CA ALA A 75 3.17 -8.03 4.92
C ALA A 75 4.49 -8.76 4.68
N GLY A 76 5.44 -8.57 5.59
CA GLY A 76 6.74 -9.24 5.51
C GLY A 76 6.61 -10.75 5.54
N ASP A 77 5.81 -11.27 6.46
CA ASP A 77 5.57 -12.72 6.57
C ASP A 77 4.90 -13.26 5.31
N TYR A 78 3.89 -12.57 4.80
CA TYR A 78 3.20 -12.97 3.57
C TYR A 78 4.17 -13.04 2.39
N MET A 79 4.95 -11.98 2.17
CA MET A 79 5.87 -11.90 1.04
C MET A 79 6.97 -12.96 1.12
N LYS A 80 7.47 -13.25 2.31
CA LYS A 80 8.45 -14.31 2.53
C LYS A 80 7.87 -15.68 2.20
N GLU A 81 6.65 -15.96 2.63
CA GLU A 81 5.96 -17.20 2.32
C GLU A 81 5.74 -17.38 0.82
N GLN A 82 5.48 -16.28 0.09
CA GLN A 82 5.34 -16.29 -1.36
C GLN A 82 6.68 -16.44 -2.10
N GLY A 83 7.80 -16.32 -1.39
CA GLY A 83 9.12 -16.45 -1.99
C GLY A 83 9.52 -15.25 -2.85
N TYR A 84 9.04 -14.06 -2.54
CA TYR A 84 9.41 -12.86 -3.29
C TYR A 84 10.90 -12.57 -3.14
N PRO A 85 11.57 -12.09 -4.21
CA PRO A 85 12.98 -11.69 -4.13
C PRO A 85 13.20 -10.65 -3.03
N GLU A 86 14.36 -10.73 -2.37
CA GLU A 86 14.69 -9.85 -1.25
C GLU A 86 14.64 -8.37 -1.63
N ASP A 87 15.15 -8.00 -2.81
CA ASP A 87 15.14 -6.62 -3.30
C ASP A 87 13.71 -6.08 -3.42
N PHE A 88 12.81 -6.89 -3.98
CA PHE A 88 11.41 -6.53 -4.12
C PHE A 88 10.74 -6.39 -2.74
N LEU A 89 10.98 -7.36 -1.86
CA LEU A 89 10.45 -7.34 -0.51
C LEU A 89 10.90 -6.08 0.25
N ASP A 90 12.19 -5.78 0.21
CA ASP A 90 12.73 -4.60 0.89
C ASP A 90 12.13 -3.30 0.36
N HIS A 91 11.93 -3.22 -0.96
CA HIS A 91 11.34 -2.04 -1.58
C HIS A 91 9.88 -1.84 -1.15
N VAL A 92 9.09 -2.93 -1.13
CA VAL A 92 7.71 -2.88 -0.65
C VAL A 92 7.68 -2.48 0.84
N MET A 93 8.58 -3.04 1.64
CA MET A 93 8.67 -2.71 3.07
C MET A 93 9.02 -1.24 3.30
N GLU A 94 9.89 -0.66 2.48
CA GLU A 94 10.19 0.78 2.53
C GLU A 94 8.91 1.59 2.30
N CYS A 95 8.15 1.26 1.27
CA CYS A 95 6.91 1.97 0.96
C CYS A 95 5.91 1.89 2.12
N ILE A 96 5.73 0.72 2.70
CA ILE A 96 4.80 0.52 3.82
C ILE A 96 5.28 1.27 5.06
N GLY A 97 6.56 1.11 5.40
CA GLY A 97 7.13 1.68 6.63
C GLY A 97 7.21 3.20 6.63
N THR A 98 7.24 3.82 5.47
CA THR A 98 7.43 5.27 5.34
C THR A 98 6.22 6.01 4.78
N HIS A 99 5.05 5.35 4.66
CA HIS A 99 3.90 6.00 4.02
C HIS A 99 3.34 7.18 4.82
N HIS A 100 3.69 7.33 6.09
CA HIS A 100 3.36 8.51 6.90
C HIS A 100 4.56 9.47 7.06
N SER A 101 5.71 9.16 6.46
CA SER A 101 6.90 10.01 6.54
C SER A 101 6.84 11.14 5.51
N GLY A 102 7.35 12.31 5.87
CA GLY A 102 7.51 13.42 4.94
C GLY A 102 8.93 13.51 4.35
N ASP A 103 9.80 12.52 4.60
CA ASP A 103 11.18 12.53 4.14
C ASP A 103 11.24 12.45 2.61
N PRO A 104 11.85 13.44 1.91
CA PRO A 104 11.97 13.41 0.44
C PRO A 104 13.04 12.43 -0.07
N ASN A 105 13.87 11.87 0.79
CA ASN A 105 14.95 10.94 0.42
C ASN A 105 14.48 9.49 0.37
N ARG A 106 13.25 9.28 -0.09
CA ARG A 106 12.67 7.96 -0.29
C ARG A 106 12.56 7.65 -1.79
N SER A 107 12.29 6.38 -2.12
CA SER A 107 12.01 6.01 -3.51
C SER A 107 10.78 6.76 -4.02
N ILE A 108 10.68 6.90 -5.34
CA ILE A 108 9.49 7.49 -5.98
C ILE A 108 8.24 6.67 -5.63
N GLU A 109 8.37 5.35 -5.54
CA GLU A 109 7.27 4.46 -5.17
C GLU A 109 6.75 4.78 -3.77
N ALA A 110 7.64 4.96 -2.81
CA ALA A 110 7.26 5.32 -1.43
C ALA A 110 6.60 6.70 -1.37
N ILE A 111 7.12 7.66 -2.12
CA ILE A 111 6.55 9.02 -2.18
C ILE A 111 5.15 9.00 -2.79
N LEU A 112 4.95 8.26 -3.88
CA LEU A 112 3.64 8.16 -4.54
C LEU A 112 2.59 7.57 -3.60
N LEU A 113 2.90 6.49 -2.89
CA LEU A 113 1.98 5.90 -1.94
C LEU A 113 1.64 6.88 -0.81
N SER A 114 2.66 7.50 -0.23
CA SER A 114 2.52 8.47 0.86
C SER A 114 1.66 9.66 0.44
N ASP A 115 1.92 10.23 -0.74
CA ASP A 115 1.15 11.37 -1.25
C ASP A 115 -0.29 11.01 -1.55
N ALA A 116 -0.52 9.84 -2.17
CA ALA A 116 -1.88 9.36 -2.46
C ALA A 116 -2.68 9.15 -1.17
N ASP A 117 -2.06 8.56 -0.15
CA ASP A 117 -2.71 8.32 1.14
C ASP A 117 -3.12 9.63 1.81
N ALA A 118 -2.24 10.63 1.79
CA ALA A 118 -2.54 11.96 2.32
C ALA A 118 -3.68 12.63 1.55
N LEU A 119 -3.68 12.53 0.22
CA LEU A 119 -4.73 13.11 -0.62
C LEU A 119 -6.08 12.42 -0.41
N ASP A 120 -6.10 11.11 -0.25
CA ASP A 120 -7.33 10.37 0.02
C ASP A 120 -7.92 10.77 1.37
N PHE A 121 -7.09 10.96 2.37
CA PHE A 121 -7.50 11.44 3.68
C PHE A 121 -8.22 12.81 3.58
N LEU A 122 -7.78 13.66 2.64
CA LEU A 122 -8.40 14.97 2.40
C LEU A 122 -9.62 14.90 1.48
N GLY A 123 -10.01 13.74 0.97
CA GLY A 123 -11.15 13.60 0.08
C GLY A 123 -10.93 14.08 -1.35
N VAL A 124 -9.67 14.24 -1.78
CA VAL A 124 -9.33 14.82 -3.10
C VAL A 124 -9.88 14.00 -4.26
N ILE A 125 -9.97 12.66 -4.12
CA ILE A 125 -10.49 11.80 -5.19
C ILE A 125 -11.92 12.20 -5.61
N GLY A 126 -12.75 12.64 -4.67
CA GLY A 126 -14.09 13.12 -4.96
C GLY A 126 -14.09 14.37 -5.82
N VAL A 127 -13.13 15.26 -5.58
CA VAL A 127 -12.95 16.48 -6.38
C VAL A 127 -12.47 16.11 -7.80
N LEU A 128 -11.53 15.19 -7.92
CA LEU A 128 -10.99 14.75 -9.22
C LEU A 128 -12.07 14.14 -10.11
N ARG A 129 -13.07 13.49 -9.55
CA ARG A 129 -14.15 12.86 -10.31
C ARG A 129 -15.12 13.86 -10.95
N ILE A 130 -15.11 15.10 -10.48
CA ILE A 130 -15.98 16.15 -11.00
C ILE A 130 -15.42 16.71 -12.32
N PHE A 131 -14.13 16.58 -12.52
CA PHE A 131 -13.42 17.05 -13.70
C PHE A 131 -13.14 15.93 -14.68
#